data_8df0efb2e926065c26ad9a3199082138
#
_entry.id   8df0efb2e926065c26ad9a3199082138
#
_cell.length_a   1.000
_cell.length_b   1.000
_cell.length_c   1.000
_cell.angle_alpha   90.00
_cell.angle_beta   90.00
_cell.angle_gamma   90.00
#
_symmetry.space_group_name_H-M   'P 1'
#
loop_
_entity.id
_entity.type
_entity.pdbx_description
1 polymer ?
#
loop_
_entity_poly.entity_id
_entity_poly.type
_entity_poly.pdbx_seq_one_letter_code
_entity_poly.pdbx_strand_id
1 'polypeptide(L)'
;MLFLYIACDNIFMFKDFFLDFTYERKISHYLATDDTIFPNSQINVRKKMLILGGNASGKTTFGVLMCAINNYIMNVPVTNSRVNLYNAIYDHTKESYFMTEFVIDDNAYRVYCKFNKQGIIEEYLKKVKVYKSYNIKKLRSVLDDAPFICEYHNYKQDETITNTEIFMSSMLGEADSYIKEAGSKVAFHYLFSNYSNQTAQNKINVGVDVLNNILPGIDNSVDKVVSLNPSDKELSTTSYLIVFKNGSQITIPEGDLTFSQKDRLSHGTYEALTFLNVLQELKTRPDATLYIDEKLPHLHAELEAFLIMKALLIKRSAQVFFTSHNSELLDLNVPNNAFLLFKRCKEGFNKAMFVSQTLNKNDRSVRNYYENDYFGVLPDYSALDQYFEDIVS
;
A
#
# COMPACT_ATOMS: atom_id res chain seq x y z
N MET A 1 11.19 -2.61 6.00
CA MET A 1 11.27 -1.13 5.94
C MET A 1 9.99 -0.54 6.53
N LEU A 2 10.12 0.51 7.35
CA LEU A 2 9.01 1.28 7.90
C LEU A 2 9.10 2.71 7.42
N PHE A 3 8.13 3.19 6.65
CA PHE A 3 8.06 4.59 6.28
C PHE A 3 7.67 5.45 7.48
N LEU A 4 8.42 6.53 7.72
CA LEU A 4 8.12 7.55 8.72
C LEU A 4 7.47 8.77 8.09
N TYR A 5 7.93 9.15 6.88
CA TYR A 5 7.49 10.34 6.19
C TYR A 5 7.64 10.19 4.69
N ILE A 6 6.70 10.75 3.94
CA ILE A 6 6.76 10.90 2.49
C ILE A 6 6.31 12.31 2.15
N ALA A 7 7.08 13.02 1.34
CA ALA A 7 6.68 14.26 0.71
C ALA A 7 7.00 14.22 -0.79
N CYS A 8 6.20 14.87 -1.59
CA CYS A 8 6.44 15.02 -3.03
C CYS A 8 5.72 16.23 -3.60
N ASP A 9 6.26 16.74 -4.71
CA ASP A 9 5.61 17.76 -5.51
C ASP A 9 5.75 17.43 -6.99
N ASN A 10 4.72 17.80 -7.77
CA ASN A 10 4.65 17.58 -9.21
C ASN A 10 4.81 16.11 -9.64
N ILE A 11 4.35 15.17 -8.80
CA ILE A 11 4.37 13.73 -9.10
C ILE A 11 2.93 13.21 -9.13
N PHE A 12 2.50 12.63 -10.26
CA PHE A 12 1.10 12.28 -10.51
C PHE A 12 0.19 13.49 -10.25
N MET A 13 -0.87 13.31 -9.48
CA MET A 13 -1.79 14.38 -9.06
C MET A 13 -1.47 14.90 -7.65
N PHE A 14 -0.22 14.75 -7.19
CA PHE A 14 0.23 15.24 -5.90
C PHE A 14 1.02 16.55 -6.06
N LYS A 15 0.55 17.58 -5.39
CA LYS A 15 1.17 18.91 -5.33
C LYS A 15 1.33 19.31 -3.88
N ASP A 16 2.54 19.73 -3.49
CA ASP A 16 2.86 20.07 -2.09
C ASP A 16 2.35 19.02 -1.11
N PHE A 17 2.50 17.76 -1.48
CA PHE A 17 1.91 16.63 -0.75
C PHE A 17 2.89 16.10 0.29
N PHE A 18 2.37 15.79 1.46
CA PHE A 18 3.13 15.07 2.48
C PHE A 18 2.24 14.20 3.36
N LEU A 19 2.83 13.14 3.89
CA LEU A 19 2.26 12.28 4.92
C LEU A 19 3.30 11.94 5.98
N ASP A 20 2.95 12.21 7.23
CA ASP A 20 3.72 11.78 8.40
C ASP A 20 3.06 10.56 9.04
N PHE A 21 3.71 9.41 8.95
CA PHE A 21 3.21 8.16 9.53
C PHE A 21 3.51 8.05 11.02
N THR A 22 4.28 8.98 11.59
CA THR A 22 4.59 9.00 13.01
C THR A 22 3.52 9.73 13.81
N TYR A 23 3.48 9.48 15.11
CA TYR A 23 2.61 10.20 16.03
C TYR A 23 3.25 10.26 17.43
N GLU A 24 3.03 11.38 18.15
CA GLU A 24 3.71 11.63 19.41
C GLU A 24 3.07 10.85 20.58
N ARG A 25 1.72 10.83 20.65
CA ARG A 25 1.01 10.31 21.81
C ARG A 25 0.67 8.83 21.63
N LYS A 26 1.23 7.97 22.48
CA LYS A 26 0.89 6.54 22.47
C LYS A 26 -0.63 6.33 22.62
N ILE A 27 -1.15 5.43 21.78
CA ILE A 27 -2.58 5.10 21.74
C ILE A 27 -2.80 3.80 22.51
N SER A 28 -3.75 3.83 23.44
CA SER A 28 -4.18 2.64 24.18
C SER A 28 -5.23 1.88 23.39
N HIS A 29 -4.77 1.09 22.43
CA HIS A 29 -5.63 0.23 21.61
C HIS A 29 -4.88 -1.06 21.25
N TYR A 30 -5.57 -2.19 21.21
CA TYR A 30 -4.94 -3.50 20.97
C TYR A 30 -4.29 -3.63 19.57
N LEU A 31 -4.77 -2.91 18.57
CA LEU A 31 -4.16 -2.86 17.24
C LEU A 31 -2.92 -1.96 17.17
N ALA A 32 -2.74 -1.06 18.14
CA ALA A 32 -1.63 -0.11 18.19
C ALA A 32 -0.54 -0.53 19.19
N THR A 33 -0.61 -1.73 19.75
CA THR A 33 0.38 -2.22 20.75
C THR A 33 1.78 -2.31 20.18
N ASP A 34 1.89 -2.61 18.89
CA ASP A 34 3.15 -2.82 18.17
C ASP A 34 3.54 -1.60 17.30
N ASP A 35 2.84 -0.46 17.46
CA ASP A 35 3.03 0.76 16.68
C ASP A 35 4.30 1.54 17.08
N THR A 36 5.42 0.84 17.24
CA THR A 36 6.73 1.45 17.46
C THR A 36 7.71 0.98 16.41
N ILE A 37 8.71 1.80 16.09
CA ILE A 37 9.70 1.44 15.06
C ILE A 37 10.45 0.14 15.39
N PHE A 38 10.73 -0.10 16.67
CA PHE A 38 11.23 -1.36 17.22
C PHE A 38 10.84 -1.47 18.72
N PRO A 39 10.97 -2.64 19.37
CA PRO A 39 10.57 -2.82 20.75
C PRO A 39 11.18 -1.80 21.71
N ASN A 40 10.34 -1.17 22.52
CA ASN A 40 10.69 -0.15 23.51
C ASN A 40 11.22 1.19 22.93
N SER A 41 11.00 1.46 21.65
CA SER A 41 11.22 2.79 21.06
C SER A 41 10.18 3.78 21.56
N GLN A 42 10.58 5.06 21.68
CA GLN A 42 9.66 6.17 21.94
C GLN A 42 9.01 6.74 20.67
N ILE A 43 9.43 6.27 19.49
CA ILE A 43 8.87 6.70 18.22
C ILE A 43 7.72 5.76 17.84
N ASN A 44 6.51 6.30 17.84
CA ASN A 44 5.34 5.58 17.37
C ASN A 44 5.15 5.81 15.87
N VAL A 45 4.76 4.74 15.16
CA VAL A 45 4.52 4.75 13.71
C VAL A 45 3.27 3.96 13.39
N ARG A 46 2.43 4.48 12.51
CA ARG A 46 1.23 3.79 12.03
C ARG A 46 1.62 2.60 11.18
N LYS A 47 1.36 1.40 11.68
CA LYS A 47 1.67 0.15 10.97
C LYS A 47 0.47 -0.42 10.23
N LYS A 48 -0.74 -0.09 10.63
CA LYS A 48 -1.98 -0.63 10.11
C LYS A 48 -2.87 0.51 9.68
N MET A 49 -3.16 0.62 8.38
CA MET A 49 -3.89 1.75 7.83
C MET A 49 -5.02 1.31 6.92
N LEU A 50 -6.18 1.94 7.11
CA LEU A 50 -7.34 1.86 6.26
C LEU A 50 -7.45 3.16 5.48
N ILE A 51 -7.37 3.06 4.16
CA ILE A 51 -7.39 4.21 3.24
C ILE A 51 -8.74 4.27 2.55
N LEU A 52 -9.48 5.35 2.80
CA LEU A 52 -10.78 5.59 2.22
C LEU A 52 -10.80 6.92 1.45
N GLY A 53 -11.80 7.06 0.60
CA GLY A 53 -12.04 8.27 -0.20
C GLY A 53 -12.79 7.91 -1.47
N GLY A 54 -13.37 8.92 -2.11
CA GLY A 54 -14.12 8.75 -3.35
C GLY A 54 -13.30 8.19 -4.52
N ASN A 55 -13.97 7.89 -5.62
CA ASN A 55 -13.29 7.51 -6.86
C ASN A 55 -12.35 8.62 -7.32
N ALA A 56 -11.23 8.24 -7.92
CA ALA A 56 -10.19 9.16 -8.39
C ALA A 56 -9.59 10.11 -7.31
N SER A 57 -9.77 9.83 -6.02
CA SER A 57 -9.20 10.62 -4.92
C SER A 57 -7.68 10.43 -4.75
N GLY A 58 -7.09 9.41 -5.39
CA GLY A 58 -5.65 9.17 -5.37
C GLY A 58 -5.18 7.98 -4.53
N LYS A 59 -6.07 7.15 -3.99
CA LYS A 59 -5.71 5.96 -3.19
C LYS A 59 -4.75 5.03 -3.94
N THR A 60 -5.18 4.55 -5.11
CA THR A 60 -4.35 3.73 -6.02
C THR A 60 -3.05 4.45 -6.41
N THR A 61 -3.16 5.74 -6.77
CA THR A 61 -2.03 6.56 -7.17
C THR A 61 -0.98 6.69 -6.06
N PHE A 62 -1.41 6.77 -4.80
CA PHE A 62 -0.51 6.80 -3.66
C PHE A 62 0.25 5.48 -3.48
N GLY A 63 -0.40 4.34 -3.65
CA GLY A 63 0.27 3.04 -3.63
C GLY A 63 1.31 2.91 -4.75
N VAL A 64 0.97 3.39 -5.96
CA VAL A 64 1.90 3.47 -7.10
C VAL A 64 3.09 4.37 -6.78
N LEU A 65 2.86 5.54 -6.17
CA LEU A 65 3.93 6.44 -5.73
C LEU A 65 4.86 5.77 -4.73
N MET A 66 4.32 5.12 -3.69
CA MET A 66 5.13 4.39 -2.71
C MET A 66 5.95 3.27 -3.38
N CYS A 67 5.36 2.55 -4.33
CA CYS A 67 6.05 1.52 -5.11
C CYS A 67 7.18 2.12 -5.95
N ALA A 68 6.94 3.24 -6.64
CA ALA A 68 7.94 3.92 -7.45
C ALA A 68 9.12 4.43 -6.60
N ILE A 69 8.84 5.04 -5.45
CA ILE A 69 9.87 5.48 -4.49
C ILE A 69 10.67 4.28 -3.98
N ASN A 70 10.01 3.18 -3.61
CA ASN A 70 10.69 1.98 -3.15
C ASN A 70 11.61 1.40 -4.24
N ASN A 71 11.11 1.29 -5.48
CA ASN A 71 11.90 0.79 -6.60
C ASN A 71 13.12 1.67 -6.87
N TYR A 72 12.97 2.99 -6.77
CA TYR A 72 14.08 3.94 -6.87
C TYR A 72 15.14 3.69 -5.78
N ILE A 73 14.72 3.63 -4.51
CA ILE A 73 15.61 3.38 -3.36
C ILE A 73 16.34 2.04 -3.51
N MET A 74 15.64 1.00 -3.98
CA MET A 74 16.18 -0.36 -4.14
C MET A 74 16.94 -0.56 -5.43
N ASN A 75 17.02 0.47 -6.27
CA ASN A 75 17.63 0.40 -7.59
C ASN A 75 17.11 -0.78 -8.44
N VAL A 76 15.81 -1.04 -8.36
CA VAL A 76 15.17 -2.12 -9.10
C VAL A 76 14.84 -1.64 -10.52
N PRO A 77 15.29 -2.35 -11.57
CA PRO A 77 14.92 -2.02 -12.94
C PRO A 77 13.40 -2.02 -13.10
N VAL A 78 12.85 -0.89 -13.54
CA VAL A 78 11.40 -0.74 -13.68
C VAL A 78 11.00 -1.05 -15.11
N THR A 79 10.49 -2.26 -15.36
CA THR A 79 9.92 -2.66 -16.64
C THR A 79 8.49 -2.14 -16.85
N ASN A 80 7.79 -1.82 -15.76
CA ASN A 80 6.43 -1.31 -15.80
C ASN A 80 6.42 0.22 -15.79
N SER A 81 5.98 0.84 -16.87
CA SER A 81 5.92 2.31 -17.03
C SER A 81 5.11 3.04 -15.95
N ARG A 82 4.16 2.36 -15.30
CA ARG A 82 3.30 2.98 -14.27
C ARG A 82 4.01 3.27 -12.95
N VAL A 83 4.99 2.45 -12.57
CA VAL A 83 5.77 2.61 -11.34
C VAL A 83 7.13 3.27 -11.59
N ASN A 84 7.26 3.99 -12.70
CA ASN A 84 8.43 4.76 -13.06
C ASN A 84 8.22 6.23 -12.70
N LEU A 85 9.13 6.82 -11.92
CA LEU A 85 9.06 8.22 -11.49
C LEU A 85 9.07 9.20 -12.68
N TYR A 86 9.77 8.88 -13.76
CA TYR A 86 9.77 9.70 -14.97
C TYR A 86 8.37 9.86 -15.57
N ASN A 87 7.62 8.76 -15.70
CA ASN A 87 6.26 8.78 -16.22
C ASN A 87 5.25 9.36 -15.21
N ALA A 88 5.66 9.56 -13.98
CA ALA A 88 4.85 10.11 -12.92
C ALA A 88 4.86 11.66 -12.88
N ILE A 89 5.73 12.33 -13.64
CA ILE A 89 5.80 13.80 -13.70
C ILE A 89 4.47 14.33 -14.22
N TYR A 90 3.80 15.19 -13.43
CA TYR A 90 2.53 15.78 -13.80
C TYR A 90 2.68 16.93 -14.81
N ASP A 91 3.51 17.91 -14.47
CA ASP A 91 3.81 19.06 -15.33
C ASP A 91 5.28 18.98 -15.79
N HIS A 92 5.48 18.57 -17.03
CA HIS A 92 6.80 18.41 -17.63
C HIS A 92 7.59 19.70 -17.83
N THR A 93 6.99 20.86 -17.57
CA THR A 93 7.68 22.17 -17.61
C THR A 93 8.32 22.51 -16.27
N LYS A 94 8.02 21.75 -15.21
CA LYS A 94 8.48 21.96 -13.84
C LYS A 94 9.35 20.80 -13.36
N GLU A 95 10.11 21.12 -12.34
CA GLU A 95 10.83 20.12 -11.56
C GLU A 95 9.87 19.35 -10.66
N SER A 96 10.22 18.12 -10.40
CA SER A 96 9.52 17.24 -9.46
C SER A 96 10.48 16.82 -8.35
N TYR A 97 9.97 16.58 -7.16
CA TYR A 97 10.79 15.99 -6.09
C TYR A 97 9.99 15.02 -5.25
N PHE A 98 10.70 14.10 -4.62
CA PHE A 98 10.22 13.40 -3.45
C PHE A 98 11.27 13.40 -2.34
N MET A 99 10.79 13.34 -1.12
CA MET A 99 11.58 13.07 0.08
C MET A 99 10.90 11.98 0.89
N THR A 100 11.67 11.03 1.38
CA THR A 100 11.14 10.00 2.26
C THR A 100 12.07 9.73 3.43
N GLU A 101 11.47 9.50 4.60
CA GLU A 101 12.15 9.01 5.79
C GLU A 101 11.65 7.61 6.10
N PHE A 102 12.55 6.69 6.36
CA PHE A 102 12.20 5.31 6.72
C PHE A 102 13.22 4.69 7.66
N VAL A 103 12.83 3.61 8.31
CA VAL A 103 13.68 2.84 9.21
C VAL A 103 13.83 1.41 8.69
N ILE A 104 15.06 0.92 8.73
CA ILE A 104 15.40 -0.48 8.53
C ILE A 104 16.24 -0.89 9.75
N ASP A 105 15.80 -1.90 10.48
CA ASP A 105 16.39 -2.33 11.75
C ASP A 105 16.51 -1.16 12.76
N ASP A 106 17.72 -0.77 13.16
CA ASP A 106 17.99 0.33 14.06
C ASP A 106 18.56 1.57 13.36
N ASN A 107 18.45 1.64 12.03
CA ASN A 107 18.91 2.78 11.25
C ASN A 107 17.75 3.51 10.59
N ALA A 108 17.75 4.83 10.72
CA ALA A 108 16.88 5.73 9.98
C ALA A 108 17.63 6.31 8.78
N TYR A 109 16.88 6.42 7.70
CA TYR A 109 17.35 6.93 6.42
C TYR A 109 16.49 8.10 5.99
N ARG A 110 17.08 9.08 5.31
CA ARG A 110 16.38 10.10 4.53
C ARG A 110 16.91 10.08 3.12
N VAL A 111 16.01 9.88 2.17
CA VAL A 111 16.29 9.97 0.74
C VAL A 111 15.55 11.16 0.18
N TYR A 112 16.25 11.97 -0.60
CA TYR A 112 15.68 13.06 -1.39
C TYR A 112 16.11 12.88 -2.83
N CYS A 113 15.18 13.12 -3.76
CA CYS A 113 15.47 13.14 -5.18
C CYS A 113 14.64 14.24 -5.85
N LYS A 114 15.33 15.13 -6.55
CA LYS A 114 14.78 16.17 -7.39
C LYS A 114 15.12 15.87 -8.84
N PHE A 115 14.14 15.91 -9.70
CA PHE A 115 14.28 15.47 -11.09
C PHE A 115 13.32 16.22 -12.02
N ASN A 116 13.59 16.14 -13.29
CA ASN A 116 12.71 16.61 -14.37
C ASN A 116 12.74 15.59 -15.53
N LYS A 117 12.14 15.93 -16.66
CA LYS A 117 12.15 15.05 -17.85
C LYS A 117 13.54 14.80 -18.47
N GLN A 118 14.56 15.57 -18.11
CA GLN A 118 15.94 15.40 -18.55
C GLN A 118 16.74 14.45 -17.63
N GLY A 119 16.28 14.21 -16.41
CA GLY A 119 16.94 13.31 -15.46
C GLY A 119 16.96 13.85 -14.03
N ILE A 120 17.82 13.25 -13.22
CA ILE A 120 18.03 13.64 -11.83
C ILE A 120 18.82 14.95 -11.77
N ILE A 121 18.30 15.91 -11.03
CA ILE A 121 18.93 17.22 -10.79
C ILE A 121 19.74 17.18 -9.51
N GLU A 122 19.16 16.62 -8.46
CA GLU A 122 19.73 16.53 -7.13
C GLU A 122 19.23 15.27 -6.44
N GLU A 123 20.12 14.54 -5.80
CA GLU A 123 19.74 13.46 -4.90
C GLU A 123 20.70 13.39 -3.71
N TYR A 124 20.19 12.94 -2.58
CA TYR A 124 21.04 12.61 -1.43
C TYR A 124 20.45 11.49 -0.57
N LEU A 125 21.36 10.82 0.13
CA LEU A 125 21.07 9.85 1.17
C LEU A 125 21.74 10.25 2.47
N LYS A 126 20.96 10.30 3.56
CA LYS A 126 21.44 10.39 4.94
C LYS A 126 21.05 9.14 5.71
N LYS A 127 21.88 8.76 6.67
CA LYS A 127 21.66 7.62 7.56
C LYS A 127 22.10 7.94 8.97
N VAL A 128 21.31 7.57 9.96
CA VAL A 128 21.66 7.69 11.38
C VAL A 128 21.20 6.46 12.14
N LYS A 129 21.95 6.08 13.16
CA LYS A 129 21.51 5.05 14.11
C LYS A 129 20.42 5.62 15.02
N VAL A 130 19.36 4.86 15.22
CA VAL A 130 18.23 5.24 16.09
C VAL A 130 18.40 4.59 17.46
N TYR A 131 18.35 5.38 18.51
CA TYR A 131 18.39 4.89 19.88
C TYR A 131 17.00 4.85 20.50
N LYS A 132 16.77 3.94 21.43
CA LYS A 132 15.47 3.75 22.13
C LYS A 132 14.96 5.02 22.80
N SER A 133 15.88 5.92 23.22
CA SER A 133 15.57 7.19 23.86
C SER A 133 15.17 8.30 22.89
N TYR A 134 15.29 8.08 21.58
CA TYR A 134 14.92 9.10 20.60
C TYR A 134 13.40 9.16 20.45
N ASN A 135 12.85 10.37 20.55
CA ASN A 135 11.56 10.70 19.99
C ASN A 135 11.72 11.17 18.53
N ILE A 136 10.63 11.36 17.82
CA ILE A 136 10.67 11.72 16.40
C ILE A 136 11.35 13.06 16.14
N LYS A 137 11.17 14.05 17.02
CA LYS A 137 11.81 15.38 16.89
C LYS A 137 13.32 15.26 16.98
N LYS A 138 13.80 14.47 17.97
CA LYS A 138 15.24 14.24 18.12
C LYS A 138 15.81 13.47 16.94
N LEU A 139 15.10 12.44 16.45
CA LEU A 139 15.54 11.69 15.26
C LEU A 139 15.69 12.61 14.05
N ARG A 140 14.68 13.45 13.76
CA ARG A 140 14.74 14.38 12.63
C ARG A 140 15.84 15.42 12.77
N SER A 141 16.04 15.98 13.97
CA SER A 141 17.18 16.88 14.23
C SER A 141 18.52 16.20 13.94
N VAL A 142 18.70 14.95 14.36
CA VAL A 142 19.94 14.20 14.09
C VAL A 142 20.10 13.89 12.59
N LEU A 143 18.99 13.59 11.88
CA LEU A 143 19.01 13.42 10.42
C LEU A 143 19.35 14.73 9.69
N ASP A 144 18.85 15.87 10.18
CA ASP A 144 19.15 17.18 9.60
C ASP A 144 20.67 17.48 9.67
N ASP A 145 21.28 17.19 10.82
CA ASP A 145 22.71 17.43 11.09
C ASP A 145 23.62 16.33 10.53
N ALA A 146 23.07 15.19 10.10
CA ALA A 146 23.87 14.07 9.61
C ALA A 146 24.58 14.39 8.28
N PRO A 147 25.82 13.92 8.10
CA PRO A 147 26.48 14.03 6.80
C PRO A 147 25.76 13.21 5.73
N PHE A 148 25.92 13.61 4.49
CA PHE A 148 25.48 12.82 3.36
C PHE A 148 26.33 11.55 3.25
N ILE A 149 25.70 10.41 3.03
CA ILE A 149 26.37 9.17 2.62
C ILE A 149 26.71 9.25 1.14
N CYS A 150 25.76 9.73 0.35
CA CYS A 150 25.99 10.11 -1.03
C CYS A 150 25.16 11.35 -1.35
N GLU A 151 25.68 12.15 -2.27
CA GLU A 151 25.10 13.40 -2.73
C GLU A 151 25.44 13.59 -4.20
N TYR A 152 24.45 13.95 -5.01
CA TYR A 152 24.63 14.24 -6.42
C TYR A 152 23.92 15.53 -6.78
N HIS A 153 24.62 16.40 -7.51
CA HIS A 153 24.10 17.63 -8.07
C HIS A 153 24.47 17.73 -9.55
N ASN A 154 23.49 17.77 -10.41
CA ASN A 154 23.71 18.04 -11.83
C ASN A 154 23.51 19.52 -12.11
N TYR A 155 24.60 20.28 -12.07
CA TYR A 155 24.59 21.72 -12.38
C TYR A 155 24.61 22.02 -13.89
N LYS A 156 24.88 21.00 -14.72
CA LYS A 156 24.87 21.12 -16.17
C LYS A 156 23.73 20.27 -16.70
N GLN A 157 22.67 20.92 -17.14
CA GLN A 157 21.65 20.29 -17.98
C GLN A 157 22.27 20.02 -19.36
N ASP A 158 23.23 19.14 -19.46
CA ASP A 158 23.78 18.69 -20.73
C ASP A 158 22.86 17.65 -21.35
N GLU A 159 22.33 18.07 -22.49
CA GLU A 159 21.78 17.38 -23.63
C GLU A 159 21.34 15.91 -23.45
N THR A 160 20.03 15.75 -23.57
CA THR A 160 19.36 14.55 -24.12
C THR A 160 19.87 13.20 -23.65
N ILE A 161 19.60 12.88 -22.42
CA ILE A 161 19.58 11.48 -22.01
C ILE A 161 18.13 11.00 -22.09
N THR A 162 17.77 10.42 -23.21
CA THR A 162 16.41 9.97 -23.56
C THR A 162 16.06 8.58 -23.02
N ASN A 163 16.80 8.03 -22.06
CA ASN A 163 16.59 6.66 -21.59
C ASN A 163 15.90 6.60 -20.23
N THR A 164 14.81 5.86 -20.18
CA THR A 164 14.09 5.44 -18.96
C THR A 164 14.99 4.70 -17.95
N GLU A 165 16.16 4.24 -18.35
CA GLU A 165 17.16 3.58 -17.51
C GLU A 165 17.88 4.53 -16.56
N ILE A 166 17.83 5.84 -16.79
CA ILE A 166 18.60 6.84 -16.04
C ILE A 166 17.89 7.29 -14.76
N PHE A 167 16.63 6.96 -14.58
CA PHE A 167 15.94 7.11 -13.31
C PHE A 167 16.28 6.02 -12.28
N MET A 168 17.26 5.22 -12.57
CA MET A 168 17.91 4.40 -11.56
C MET A 168 19.03 5.24 -10.96
N SER A 169 18.97 5.50 -9.65
CA SER A 169 20.03 6.22 -8.98
C SER A 169 21.37 5.51 -9.19
N SER A 170 22.26 6.11 -9.96
CA SER A 170 23.62 5.59 -10.11
C SER A 170 24.41 5.68 -8.81
N MET A 171 24.09 6.62 -7.94
CA MET A 171 24.76 6.85 -6.67
C MET A 171 24.20 6.03 -5.52
N LEU A 172 22.88 5.85 -5.45
CA LEU A 172 22.28 4.90 -4.51
C LEU A 172 22.73 3.47 -4.80
N GLY A 173 23.08 3.16 -6.06
CA GLY A 173 23.64 1.87 -6.45
C GLY A 173 24.96 1.52 -5.76
N GLU A 174 25.83 2.49 -5.51
CA GLU A 174 27.11 2.29 -4.82
C GLU A 174 27.00 2.39 -3.28
N ALA A 175 26.15 3.30 -2.78
CA ALA A 175 25.81 3.38 -1.35
C ALA A 175 24.95 2.21 -0.87
N ASP A 176 24.46 1.41 -1.76
CA ASP A 176 23.39 0.46 -1.71
C ASP A 176 23.75 -0.88 -1.05
N SER A 177 25.01 -1.20 -0.89
CA SER A 177 25.38 -2.42 -0.14
C SER A 177 24.69 -2.48 1.22
N TYR A 178 24.48 -1.35 1.88
CA TYR A 178 23.80 -1.25 3.18
C TYR A 178 22.29 -1.45 3.10
N ILE A 179 21.63 -0.98 2.04
CA ILE A 179 20.19 -1.14 1.85
C ILE A 179 19.88 -2.53 1.28
N LYS A 180 20.71 -3.01 0.34
CA LYS A 180 20.59 -4.36 -0.23
C LYS A 180 20.97 -5.46 0.75
N GLU A 181 21.96 -5.27 1.61
CA GLU A 181 22.29 -6.22 2.69
C GLU A 181 21.16 -6.37 3.71
N ALA A 182 20.30 -5.37 3.88
CA ALA A 182 19.07 -5.50 4.64
C ALA A 182 18.06 -6.46 3.97
N GLY A 183 18.29 -6.85 2.71
CA GLY A 183 17.68 -7.97 1.99
C GLY A 183 16.15 -7.93 1.97
N SER A 184 15.53 -9.06 2.31
CA SER A 184 14.06 -9.22 2.33
C SER A 184 13.30 -8.24 3.24
N LYS A 185 13.98 -7.59 4.17
CA LYS A 185 13.40 -6.59 5.10
C LYS A 185 12.98 -5.29 4.41
N VAL A 186 13.40 -5.07 3.18
CA VAL A 186 13.06 -3.89 2.37
C VAL A 186 11.94 -4.18 1.38
N ALA A 187 11.36 -5.37 1.40
CA ALA A 187 10.32 -5.76 0.47
C ALA A 187 9.09 -4.85 0.62
N PHE A 188 8.72 -4.22 -0.48
CA PHE A 188 7.46 -3.52 -0.65
C PHE A 188 6.63 -4.28 -1.70
N HIS A 189 5.48 -4.79 -1.29
CA HIS A 189 4.58 -5.50 -2.18
C HIS A 189 3.33 -4.68 -2.44
N TYR A 190 3.09 -4.37 -3.69
CA TYR A 190 1.88 -3.74 -4.14
C TYR A 190 0.93 -4.79 -4.72
N LEU A 191 -0.20 -4.99 -4.07
CA LEU A 191 -1.21 -5.99 -4.43
C LEU A 191 -2.43 -5.28 -5.01
N PHE A 192 -2.51 -5.25 -6.32
CA PHE A 192 -3.65 -4.65 -7.04
C PHE A 192 -4.83 -5.60 -7.21
N SER A 193 -6.05 -5.06 -7.23
CA SER A 193 -7.25 -5.81 -7.65
C SER A 193 -7.20 -6.16 -9.15
N ASN A 194 -6.76 -5.22 -9.99
CA ASN A 194 -6.90 -5.29 -11.44
C ASN A 194 -5.58 -5.43 -12.23
N TYR A 195 -4.44 -5.56 -11.55
CA TYR A 195 -3.12 -5.60 -12.21
C TYR A 195 -2.24 -6.71 -11.65
N SER A 196 -2.55 -7.92 -12.03
CA SER A 196 -1.76 -9.09 -11.69
C SER A 196 -0.77 -9.45 -12.80
N ASN A 197 0.20 -8.60 -13.08
CA ASN A 197 1.35 -9.00 -13.90
C ASN A 197 2.44 -9.70 -13.08
N GLN A 198 2.23 -9.89 -11.78
CA GLN A 198 3.12 -10.70 -10.95
C GLN A 198 2.56 -12.13 -10.88
N THR A 199 3.13 -13.02 -11.65
CA THR A 199 2.74 -14.44 -11.75
C THR A 199 2.64 -15.15 -10.40
N ALA A 200 3.42 -14.75 -9.40
CA ALA A 200 3.38 -15.33 -8.05
C ALA A 200 2.09 -15.00 -7.26
N GLN A 201 1.39 -13.89 -7.57
CA GLN A 201 0.15 -13.49 -6.88
C GLN A 201 -1.09 -14.19 -7.44
N ASN A 202 -0.98 -14.77 -8.62
CA ASN A 202 -2.07 -15.46 -9.28
C ASN A 202 -2.11 -16.95 -8.98
N LYS A 203 -1.22 -17.47 -8.16
CA LYS A 203 -1.21 -18.87 -7.74
C LYS A 203 -1.72 -19.00 -6.31
N ILE A 204 -2.55 -20.01 -6.07
CA ILE A 204 -2.96 -20.38 -4.72
C ILE A 204 -1.73 -20.84 -3.94
N ASN A 205 -1.45 -20.17 -2.81
CA ASN A 205 -0.31 -20.46 -1.93
C ASN A 205 -0.74 -20.95 -0.54
N VAL A 206 -1.99 -21.39 -0.42
CA VAL A 206 -2.56 -21.94 0.82
C VAL A 206 -2.93 -23.40 0.65
N GLY A 207 -2.78 -24.19 1.72
CA GLY A 207 -3.09 -25.62 1.70
C GLY A 207 -4.59 -25.90 1.54
N VAL A 208 -4.91 -27.10 1.04
CA VAL A 208 -6.29 -27.55 0.80
C VAL A 208 -7.14 -27.52 2.07
N ASP A 209 -6.56 -27.81 3.24
CA ASP A 209 -7.27 -27.74 4.53
C ASP A 209 -7.73 -26.33 4.87
N VAL A 210 -6.91 -25.33 4.57
CA VAL A 210 -7.26 -23.92 4.76
C VAL A 210 -8.40 -23.52 3.81
N LEU A 211 -8.34 -23.96 2.55
CA LEU A 211 -9.38 -23.71 1.56
C LEU A 211 -10.71 -24.36 1.99
N ASN A 212 -10.70 -25.59 2.46
CA ASN A 212 -11.89 -26.30 2.94
C ASN A 212 -12.52 -25.66 4.18
N ASN A 213 -11.72 -25.05 5.04
CA ASN A 213 -12.23 -24.41 6.25
C ASN A 213 -12.79 -23.01 6.00
N ILE A 214 -12.32 -22.31 4.97
CA ILE A 214 -12.65 -20.89 4.75
C ILE A 214 -13.61 -20.70 3.59
N LEU A 215 -13.39 -21.38 2.45
CA LEU A 215 -14.12 -21.10 1.22
C LEU A 215 -15.64 -21.36 1.33
N PRO A 216 -16.12 -22.43 1.98
CA PRO A 216 -17.57 -22.65 2.19
C PRO A 216 -18.24 -21.58 3.06
N GLY A 217 -17.46 -20.89 3.92
CA GLY A 217 -17.94 -19.78 4.75
C GLY A 217 -18.07 -18.46 3.96
N ILE A 218 -17.34 -18.33 2.87
CA ILE A 218 -17.39 -17.17 1.98
C ILE A 218 -18.39 -17.39 0.85
N ASP A 219 -18.35 -18.57 0.23
CA ASP A 219 -19.26 -19.01 -0.82
C ASP A 219 -20.00 -20.27 -0.38
N ASN A 220 -21.23 -20.09 0.06
CA ASN A 220 -22.07 -21.19 0.56
C ASN A 220 -22.42 -22.25 -0.50
N SER A 221 -22.18 -22.00 -1.78
CA SER A 221 -22.37 -22.98 -2.85
C SER A 221 -21.24 -24.02 -2.90
N VAL A 222 -20.08 -23.72 -2.33
CA VAL A 222 -18.95 -24.65 -2.26
C VAL A 222 -19.20 -25.73 -1.22
N ASP A 223 -19.00 -26.99 -1.63
CA ASP A 223 -19.05 -28.17 -0.75
C ASP A 223 -17.67 -28.46 -0.17
N LYS A 224 -16.68 -28.63 -1.05
CA LYS A 224 -15.31 -28.93 -0.64
C LYS A 224 -14.29 -28.59 -1.73
N VAL A 225 -13.01 -28.52 -1.31
CA VAL A 225 -11.87 -28.42 -2.20
C VAL A 225 -10.99 -29.67 -2.02
N VAL A 226 -10.54 -30.23 -3.14
CA VAL A 226 -9.70 -31.45 -3.16
C VAL A 226 -8.39 -31.11 -3.88
N SER A 227 -7.26 -31.58 -3.32
CA SER A 227 -5.98 -31.58 -4.02
C SER A 227 -5.92 -32.74 -5.00
N LEU A 228 -5.61 -32.48 -6.26
CA LEU A 228 -5.46 -33.53 -7.27
C LEU A 228 -4.09 -34.20 -7.24
N ASN A 229 -3.09 -33.55 -6.66
CA ASN A 229 -1.71 -34.03 -6.53
C ASN A 229 -1.28 -34.06 -5.06
N PRO A 230 -1.83 -34.96 -4.23
CA PRO A 230 -1.57 -34.96 -2.78
C PRO A 230 -0.13 -35.34 -2.39
N SER A 231 0.65 -35.88 -3.32
CA SER A 231 2.06 -36.24 -3.11
C SER A 231 3.05 -35.11 -3.31
N ASP A 232 2.64 -34.01 -3.93
CA ASP A 232 3.50 -32.87 -4.16
C ASP A 232 3.57 -32.00 -2.91
N LYS A 233 4.75 -31.93 -2.29
CA LYS A 233 5.01 -31.09 -1.11
C LYS A 233 5.04 -29.58 -1.44
N GLU A 234 5.07 -29.22 -2.72
CA GLU A 234 5.12 -27.85 -3.18
C GLU A 234 3.71 -27.35 -3.54
N LEU A 235 3.21 -26.35 -2.81
CA LEU A 235 1.94 -25.68 -3.11
C LEU A 235 1.89 -25.07 -4.51
N SER A 236 3.05 -24.72 -5.07
CA SER A 236 3.17 -24.08 -6.39
C SER A 236 2.82 -24.97 -7.59
N THR A 237 2.81 -26.29 -7.40
CA THR A 237 2.49 -27.30 -8.44
C THR A 237 1.16 -28.02 -8.18
N THR A 238 0.52 -27.72 -7.05
CA THR A 238 -0.72 -28.39 -6.66
C THR A 238 -1.90 -27.91 -7.50
N SER A 239 -2.62 -28.85 -8.13
CA SER A 239 -3.90 -28.59 -8.79
C SER A 239 -5.05 -28.81 -7.81
N TYR A 240 -6.05 -27.93 -7.85
CA TYR A 240 -7.19 -27.97 -6.94
C TYR A 240 -8.48 -28.24 -7.71
N LEU A 241 -9.36 -29.02 -7.11
CA LEU A 241 -10.73 -29.26 -7.58
C LEU A 241 -11.70 -28.66 -6.57
N ILE A 242 -12.44 -27.64 -6.99
CA ILE A 242 -13.55 -27.09 -6.22
C ILE A 242 -14.81 -27.89 -6.59
N VAL A 243 -15.45 -28.48 -5.59
CA VAL A 243 -16.71 -29.21 -5.72
C VAL A 243 -17.82 -28.35 -5.13
N PHE A 244 -18.88 -28.13 -5.88
CA PHE A 244 -20.04 -27.37 -5.45
C PHE A 244 -21.17 -28.32 -4.97
N LYS A 245 -22.03 -27.84 -4.08
CA LYS A 245 -23.16 -28.59 -3.51
C LYS A 245 -24.16 -29.13 -4.59
N ASN A 246 -24.21 -28.47 -5.74
CA ASN A 246 -25.01 -28.92 -6.88
C ASN A 246 -24.33 -30.03 -7.72
N GLY A 247 -23.16 -30.51 -7.30
CA GLY A 247 -22.37 -31.52 -7.98
C GLY A 247 -21.47 -30.98 -9.11
N SER A 248 -21.55 -29.68 -9.47
CA SER A 248 -20.65 -29.12 -10.46
C SER A 248 -19.22 -29.03 -9.89
N GLN A 249 -18.25 -29.02 -10.78
CA GLN A 249 -16.83 -29.04 -10.43
C GLN A 249 -16.02 -28.06 -11.27
N ILE A 250 -15.01 -27.45 -10.67
CA ILE A 250 -14.05 -26.56 -11.34
C ILE A 250 -12.64 -26.97 -10.94
N THR A 251 -11.79 -27.22 -11.94
CA THR A 251 -10.38 -27.51 -11.71
C THR A 251 -9.56 -26.23 -11.86
N ILE A 252 -8.68 -25.96 -10.90
CA ILE A 252 -7.69 -24.90 -10.93
C ILE A 252 -6.32 -25.57 -11.14
N PRO A 253 -5.79 -25.58 -12.40
CA PRO A 253 -4.53 -26.25 -12.69
C PRO A 253 -3.36 -25.52 -12.00
N GLU A 254 -2.48 -26.27 -11.35
CA GLU A 254 -1.29 -25.74 -10.65
C GLU A 254 -1.58 -24.53 -9.75
N GLY A 255 -2.78 -24.46 -9.20
CA GLY A 255 -3.23 -23.32 -8.40
C GLY A 255 -3.35 -21.99 -9.15
N ASP A 256 -3.23 -21.98 -10.47
CA ASP A 256 -3.22 -20.76 -11.29
C ASP A 256 -4.63 -20.14 -11.37
N LEU A 257 -4.80 -18.98 -10.73
CA LEU A 257 -6.04 -18.22 -10.72
C LEU A 257 -6.32 -17.47 -12.05
N THR A 258 -5.39 -17.51 -13.01
CA THR A 258 -5.61 -16.99 -14.38
C THR A 258 -6.13 -18.04 -15.36
N PHE A 259 -6.51 -19.23 -14.87
CA PHE A 259 -6.97 -20.34 -15.69
C PHE A 259 -8.18 -20.00 -16.56
N SER A 260 -8.32 -20.71 -17.68
CA SER A 260 -9.31 -20.40 -18.74
C SER A 260 -10.77 -20.48 -18.29
N GLN A 261 -11.08 -21.23 -17.22
CA GLN A 261 -12.44 -21.40 -16.69
C GLN A 261 -12.74 -20.52 -15.46
N LYS A 262 -11.90 -19.53 -15.16
CA LYS A 262 -12.08 -18.64 -13.99
C LYS A 262 -13.46 -17.97 -13.96
N ASP A 263 -14.03 -17.67 -15.13
CA ASP A 263 -15.34 -17.03 -15.28
C ASP A 263 -16.52 -17.93 -14.83
N ARG A 264 -16.25 -19.21 -14.54
CA ARG A 264 -17.23 -20.12 -13.89
C ARG A 264 -17.28 -19.95 -12.37
N LEU A 265 -16.29 -19.29 -11.78
CA LEU A 265 -16.34 -18.87 -10.38
C LEU A 265 -17.13 -17.57 -10.25
N SER A 266 -17.88 -17.42 -9.17
CA SER A 266 -18.39 -16.09 -8.82
C SER A 266 -17.25 -15.11 -8.59
N HIS A 267 -17.46 -13.82 -8.88
CA HIS A 267 -16.45 -12.80 -8.59
C HIS A 267 -16.05 -12.82 -7.13
N GLY A 268 -16.98 -12.97 -6.20
CA GLY A 268 -16.71 -13.07 -4.76
C GLY A 268 -15.84 -14.28 -4.40
N THR A 269 -16.13 -15.47 -4.98
CA THR A 269 -15.30 -16.68 -4.76
C THR A 269 -13.87 -16.48 -5.25
N TYR A 270 -13.71 -15.87 -6.44
CA TYR A 270 -12.41 -15.56 -7.01
C TYR A 270 -11.63 -14.58 -6.12
N GLU A 271 -12.26 -13.50 -5.66
CA GLU A 271 -11.65 -12.53 -4.76
C GLU A 271 -11.27 -13.15 -3.41
N ALA A 272 -12.13 -14.02 -2.88
CA ALA A 272 -11.82 -14.77 -1.67
C ALA A 272 -10.54 -15.59 -1.81
N LEU A 273 -10.40 -16.34 -2.91
CA LEU A 273 -9.18 -17.11 -3.19
C LEU A 273 -7.95 -16.21 -3.28
N THR A 274 -8.05 -15.07 -3.96
CA THR A 274 -6.93 -14.11 -4.05
C THR A 274 -6.61 -13.49 -2.69
N PHE A 275 -7.61 -13.23 -1.86
CA PHE A 275 -7.41 -12.65 -0.54
C PHE A 275 -6.77 -13.63 0.45
N LEU A 276 -7.04 -14.92 0.33
CA LEU A 276 -6.32 -15.95 1.11
C LEU A 276 -4.82 -15.89 0.86
N ASN A 277 -4.40 -15.62 -0.37
CA ASN A 277 -2.98 -15.37 -0.69
C ASN A 277 -2.45 -14.13 0.04
N VAL A 278 -3.24 -13.05 0.10
CA VAL A 278 -2.89 -11.85 0.86
C VAL A 278 -2.72 -12.17 2.35
N LEU A 279 -3.63 -12.94 2.94
CA LEU A 279 -3.51 -13.36 4.34
C LEU A 279 -2.25 -14.20 4.59
N GLN A 280 -1.89 -15.05 3.65
CA GLN A 280 -0.66 -15.85 3.72
C GLN A 280 0.58 -14.94 3.65
N GLU A 281 0.62 -13.98 2.74
CA GLU A 281 1.70 -12.97 2.67
C GLU A 281 1.81 -12.17 3.97
N LEU A 282 0.70 -11.70 4.52
CA LEU A 282 0.67 -11.00 5.80
C LEU A 282 1.28 -11.84 6.94
N LYS A 283 1.06 -13.15 6.93
CA LYS A 283 1.56 -14.08 7.95
C LYS A 283 3.02 -14.45 7.75
N THR A 284 3.42 -14.74 6.51
CA THR A 284 4.76 -15.27 6.20
C THR A 284 5.83 -14.21 6.06
N ARG A 285 5.43 -12.96 5.74
CA ARG A 285 6.33 -11.80 5.58
C ARG A 285 5.92 -10.64 6.48
N PRO A 286 6.02 -10.79 7.80
CA PRO A 286 5.60 -9.75 8.74
C PRO A 286 6.46 -8.47 8.65
N ASP A 287 7.63 -8.55 8.04
CA ASP A 287 8.61 -7.49 7.81
C ASP A 287 8.50 -6.77 6.45
N ALA A 288 7.66 -7.28 5.54
CA ALA A 288 7.39 -6.62 4.26
C ALA A 288 6.28 -5.56 4.41
N THR A 289 6.48 -4.39 3.82
CA THR A 289 5.41 -3.39 3.66
C THR A 289 4.45 -3.86 2.56
N LEU A 290 3.16 -3.87 2.85
CA LEU A 290 2.13 -4.34 1.94
C LEU A 290 1.12 -3.23 1.67
N TYR A 291 0.87 -2.93 0.40
CA TYR A 291 -0.19 -2.04 -0.05
C TYR A 291 -1.23 -2.85 -0.81
N ILE A 292 -2.41 -3.01 -0.24
CA ILE A 292 -3.48 -3.87 -0.71
C ILE A 292 -4.59 -2.98 -1.25
N ASP A 293 -4.67 -2.90 -2.59
CA ASP A 293 -5.51 -1.92 -3.29
C ASP A 293 -6.78 -2.60 -3.82
N GLU A 294 -7.91 -2.29 -3.19
CA GLU A 294 -9.26 -2.72 -3.59
C GLU A 294 -9.34 -4.21 -3.94
N LYS A 295 -8.89 -5.08 -3.05
CA LYS A 295 -8.82 -6.53 -3.30
C LYS A 295 -10.13 -7.29 -3.10
N LEU A 296 -11.16 -6.64 -2.53
CA LEU A 296 -12.42 -7.28 -2.15
C LEU A 296 -13.66 -6.51 -2.62
N PRO A 297 -13.66 -5.86 -3.81
CA PRO A 297 -14.75 -4.95 -4.21
C PRO A 297 -16.07 -5.65 -4.52
N HIS A 298 -16.08 -6.98 -4.77
CA HIS A 298 -17.29 -7.75 -5.10
C HIS A 298 -17.77 -8.63 -3.94
N LEU A 299 -17.17 -8.53 -2.77
CA LEU A 299 -17.70 -9.13 -1.55
C LEU A 299 -18.76 -8.22 -0.93
N HIS A 300 -19.66 -8.83 -0.18
CA HIS A 300 -20.57 -8.07 0.69
C HIS A 300 -19.76 -7.19 1.63
N ALA A 301 -20.21 -5.95 1.84
CA ALA A 301 -19.50 -4.95 2.63
C ALA A 301 -19.14 -5.43 4.05
N GLU A 302 -20.06 -6.15 4.71
CA GLU A 302 -19.84 -6.76 6.03
C GLU A 302 -18.74 -7.84 5.99
N LEU A 303 -18.70 -8.66 4.94
CA LEU A 303 -17.68 -9.70 4.80
C LEU A 303 -16.31 -9.11 4.51
N GLU A 304 -16.22 -8.09 3.65
CA GLU A 304 -15.02 -7.32 3.43
C GLU A 304 -14.49 -6.75 4.74
N ALA A 305 -15.36 -6.05 5.51
CA ALA A 305 -15.01 -5.46 6.79
C ALA A 305 -14.51 -6.51 7.79
N PHE A 306 -15.18 -7.68 7.86
CA PHE A 306 -14.75 -8.80 8.70
C PHE A 306 -13.36 -9.32 8.31
N LEU A 307 -13.11 -9.57 7.03
CA LEU A 307 -11.83 -10.10 6.54
C LEU A 307 -10.68 -9.11 6.76
N ILE A 308 -10.89 -7.83 6.47
CA ILE A 308 -9.91 -6.78 6.71
C ILE A 308 -9.61 -6.67 8.21
N MET A 309 -10.65 -6.69 9.06
CA MET A 309 -10.43 -6.66 10.51
C MET A 309 -9.59 -7.83 11.00
N LYS A 310 -9.83 -9.06 10.48
CA LYS A 310 -9.00 -10.24 10.79
C LYS A 310 -7.56 -10.08 10.29
N ALA A 311 -7.36 -9.51 9.11
CA ALA A 311 -6.03 -9.22 8.58
C ALA A 311 -5.26 -8.20 9.45
N LEU A 312 -5.93 -7.16 9.97
CA LEU A 312 -5.33 -6.17 10.87
C LEU A 312 -4.89 -6.76 12.23
N LEU A 313 -5.46 -7.90 12.66
CA LEU A 313 -5.05 -8.57 13.88
C LEU A 313 -3.72 -9.32 13.75
N ILE A 314 -3.26 -9.58 12.52
CA ILE A 314 -1.97 -10.24 12.28
C ILE A 314 -0.85 -9.31 12.76
N LYS A 315 0.01 -9.81 13.64
CA LYS A 315 1.16 -9.03 14.15
C LYS A 315 2.20 -8.84 13.05
N ARG A 316 2.68 -7.60 12.92
CA ARG A 316 3.64 -7.22 11.88
C ARG A 316 4.70 -6.26 12.41
N SER A 317 5.90 -6.36 11.88
CA SER A 317 6.98 -5.39 12.09
C SER A 317 6.94 -4.25 11.05
N ALA A 318 6.41 -4.51 9.85
CA ALA A 318 6.25 -3.52 8.77
C ALA A 318 4.80 -3.04 8.63
N GLN A 319 4.57 -2.09 7.71
CA GLN A 319 3.29 -1.44 7.49
C GLN A 319 2.37 -2.27 6.58
N VAL A 320 1.08 -2.13 6.80
CA VAL A 320 0.04 -2.62 5.89
C VAL A 320 -0.99 -1.52 5.63
N PHE A 321 -1.29 -1.35 4.36
CA PHE A 321 -2.28 -0.41 3.86
C PHE A 321 -3.38 -1.18 3.15
N PHE A 322 -4.63 -0.95 3.53
CA PHE A 322 -5.81 -1.44 2.81
C PHE A 322 -6.55 -0.26 2.22
N THR A 323 -6.81 -0.26 0.94
CA THR A 323 -7.70 0.71 0.33
C THR A 323 -9.06 0.08 0.06
N SER A 324 -10.10 0.85 0.29
CA SER A 324 -11.49 0.45 0.00
C SER A 324 -12.38 1.66 -0.27
N HIS A 325 -13.53 1.41 -0.90
CA HIS A 325 -14.64 2.35 -1.02
C HIS A 325 -15.75 2.08 0.02
N ASN A 326 -15.61 1.00 0.79
CA ASN A 326 -16.62 0.57 1.76
C ASN A 326 -16.57 1.44 3.02
N SER A 327 -17.61 2.26 3.23
CA SER A 327 -17.73 3.12 4.42
C SER A 327 -17.97 2.34 5.71
N GLU A 328 -18.40 1.06 5.65
CA GLU A 328 -18.55 0.21 6.85
C GLU A 328 -17.23 -0.05 7.56
N LEU A 329 -16.10 0.07 6.84
CA LEU A 329 -14.78 -0.02 7.46
C LEU A 329 -14.56 1.06 8.52
N LEU A 330 -15.26 2.20 8.44
CA LEU A 330 -15.19 3.28 9.40
C LEU A 330 -15.89 2.99 10.74
N ASP A 331 -16.70 1.93 10.79
CA ASP A 331 -17.31 1.41 12.03
C ASP A 331 -16.47 0.32 12.69
N LEU A 332 -15.38 -0.11 12.06
CA LEU A 332 -14.47 -1.08 12.66
C LEU A 332 -13.88 -0.53 13.97
N ASN A 333 -13.72 -1.43 14.93
CA ASN A 333 -13.03 -1.08 16.19
C ASN A 333 -11.52 -0.96 15.96
N VAL A 334 -11.13 0.13 15.28
CA VAL A 334 -9.75 0.53 15.04
C VAL A 334 -9.55 1.96 15.52
N PRO A 335 -8.34 2.35 15.93
CA PRO A 335 -8.10 3.72 16.42
C PRO A 335 -8.15 4.73 15.26
N ASN A 336 -8.60 5.96 15.53
CA ASN A 336 -8.71 7.03 14.52
C ASN A 336 -7.42 7.33 13.75
N ASN A 337 -6.26 7.01 14.33
CA ASN A 337 -4.97 7.16 13.66
C ASN A 337 -4.71 6.11 12.57
N ALA A 338 -5.53 5.04 12.50
CA ALA A 338 -5.45 4.04 11.46
C ALA A 338 -6.19 4.45 10.18
N PHE A 339 -7.09 5.42 10.26
CA PHE A 339 -7.85 5.88 9.09
C PHE A 339 -7.12 7.01 8.38
N LEU A 340 -6.86 6.81 7.09
CA LEU A 340 -6.29 7.77 6.16
C LEU A 340 -7.32 8.08 5.08
N LEU A 341 -7.76 9.33 5.00
CA LEU A 341 -8.76 9.78 4.04
C LEU A 341 -8.10 10.52 2.89
N PHE A 342 -8.43 10.12 1.67
CA PHE A 342 -8.00 10.78 0.45
C PHE A 342 -9.12 11.59 -0.17
N LYS A 343 -8.79 12.78 -0.67
CA LYS A 343 -9.70 13.63 -1.42
C LYS A 343 -9.03 14.27 -2.63
N ARG A 344 -9.83 14.55 -3.63
CA ARG A 344 -9.44 15.41 -4.75
C ARG A 344 -9.88 16.84 -4.47
N CYS A 345 -8.96 17.78 -4.51
CA CYS A 345 -9.27 19.19 -4.35
C CYS A 345 -9.91 19.76 -5.62
N LYS A 346 -10.56 20.93 -5.50
CA LYS A 346 -11.16 21.64 -6.66
C LYS A 346 -10.15 21.97 -7.76
N GLU A 347 -8.89 22.20 -7.37
CA GLU A 347 -7.77 22.43 -8.30
C GLU A 347 -7.28 21.16 -9.01
N GLY A 348 -7.92 20.01 -8.77
CA GLY A 348 -7.59 18.72 -9.39
C GLY A 348 -6.46 17.95 -8.76
N PHE A 349 -5.86 18.42 -7.66
CA PHE A 349 -4.81 17.72 -6.94
C PHE A 349 -5.36 16.85 -5.81
N ASN A 350 -4.62 15.80 -5.47
CA ASN A 350 -4.98 14.89 -4.40
C ASN A 350 -4.36 15.35 -3.07
N LYS A 351 -5.14 15.26 -2.02
CA LYS A 351 -4.72 15.46 -0.62
C LYS A 351 -5.11 14.26 0.23
N ALA A 352 -4.39 14.07 1.31
CA ALA A 352 -4.70 13.03 2.28
C ALA A 352 -4.59 13.58 3.70
N MET A 353 -5.37 13.00 4.62
CA MET A 353 -5.36 13.38 6.02
C MET A 353 -5.69 12.17 6.91
N PHE A 354 -5.03 12.06 8.05
CA PHE A 354 -5.45 11.10 9.06
C PHE A 354 -6.66 11.63 9.84
N VAL A 355 -7.64 10.76 10.08
CA VAL A 355 -8.83 11.11 10.88
C VAL A 355 -8.45 11.67 12.26
N SER A 356 -7.39 11.13 12.86
CA SER A 356 -6.87 11.58 14.15
C SER A 356 -6.35 13.04 14.17
N GLN A 357 -6.14 13.67 13.03
CA GLN A 357 -5.79 15.10 12.95
C GLN A 357 -6.98 16.02 13.23
N THR A 358 -8.20 15.52 13.00
CA THR A 358 -9.46 16.26 13.19
C THR A 358 -10.26 15.73 14.38
N LEU A 359 -10.32 14.39 14.55
CA LEU A 359 -11.05 13.73 15.63
C LEU A 359 -10.08 13.15 16.64
N ASN A 360 -9.88 13.86 17.75
CA ASN A 360 -8.93 13.49 18.81
C ASN A 360 -9.41 12.35 19.72
N LYS A 361 -10.71 12.01 19.70
CA LYS A 361 -11.31 10.99 20.56
C LYS A 361 -11.82 9.83 19.71
N ASN A 362 -11.61 8.59 20.17
CA ASN A 362 -12.08 7.37 19.54
C ASN A 362 -13.51 6.95 19.94
N ASP A 363 -14.24 7.83 20.64
CA ASP A 363 -15.59 7.56 21.20
C ASP A 363 -16.74 7.91 20.24
N ARG A 364 -16.43 8.39 19.05
CA ARG A 364 -17.43 8.83 18.07
C ARG A 364 -17.31 7.98 16.80
N SER A 365 -18.44 7.64 16.19
CA SER A 365 -18.49 6.97 14.90
C SER A 365 -17.85 7.84 13.83
N VAL A 366 -16.72 7.41 13.29
CA VAL A 366 -16.04 8.10 12.18
C VAL A 366 -16.92 8.08 10.93
N ARG A 367 -17.73 7.03 10.75
CA ARG A 367 -18.66 6.87 9.64
C ARG A 367 -19.65 8.03 9.55
N ASN A 368 -20.27 8.40 10.66
CA ASN A 368 -21.23 9.51 10.68
C ASN A 368 -20.61 10.84 10.22
N TYR A 369 -19.35 11.11 10.61
CA TYR A 369 -18.63 12.29 10.13
C TYR A 369 -18.28 12.20 8.65
N TYR A 370 -17.91 11.01 8.18
CA TYR A 370 -17.60 10.75 6.77
C TYR A 370 -18.84 10.92 5.89
N GLU A 371 -19.96 10.29 6.22
CA GLU A 371 -21.20 10.33 5.46
C GLU A 371 -21.85 11.73 5.42
N ASN A 372 -21.60 12.56 6.41
CA ASN A 372 -22.00 13.98 6.43
C ASN A 372 -20.94 14.92 5.84
N ASP A 373 -19.97 14.38 5.12
CA ASP A 373 -18.86 15.09 4.48
C ASP A 373 -18.09 16.09 5.38
N TYR A 374 -18.02 15.80 6.67
CA TYR A 374 -17.27 16.63 7.61
C TYR A 374 -15.79 16.79 7.23
N PHE A 375 -15.21 15.79 6.57
CA PHE A 375 -13.83 15.80 6.12
C PHE A 375 -13.66 16.41 4.72
N GLY A 376 -14.75 16.71 4.02
CA GLY A 376 -14.74 17.21 2.64
C GLY A 376 -14.12 16.21 1.67
N VAL A 377 -14.43 14.91 1.81
CA VAL A 377 -13.84 13.81 1.04
C VAL A 377 -14.84 13.13 0.10
N LEU A 378 -16.13 13.43 0.24
CA LEU A 378 -17.15 12.86 -0.64
C LEU A 378 -17.11 13.54 -2.01
N PRO A 379 -17.50 12.80 -3.07
CA PRO A 379 -17.64 13.38 -4.41
C PRO A 379 -18.75 14.45 -4.44
N ASP A 380 -18.53 15.50 -5.22
CA ASP A 380 -19.55 16.50 -5.52
C ASP A 380 -20.41 16.01 -6.69
N TYR A 381 -21.68 15.72 -6.43
CA TYR A 381 -22.64 15.23 -7.44
C TYR A 381 -23.53 16.34 -8.02
N SER A 382 -23.36 17.61 -7.62
CA SER A 382 -24.25 18.70 -8.01
C SER A 382 -24.44 18.86 -9.53
N ALA A 383 -23.37 18.70 -10.31
CA ALA A 383 -23.45 18.75 -11.78
C ALA A 383 -24.20 17.56 -12.37
N LEU A 384 -24.11 16.39 -11.74
CA LEU A 384 -24.84 15.20 -12.15
C LEU A 384 -26.33 15.32 -11.83
N ASP A 385 -26.66 15.80 -10.63
CA ASP A 385 -28.03 16.06 -10.21
C ASP A 385 -28.73 17.06 -11.15
N GLN A 386 -28.05 18.17 -11.48
CA GLN A 386 -28.56 19.15 -12.44
C GLN A 386 -28.82 18.54 -13.83
N TYR A 387 -27.92 17.70 -14.32
CA TYR A 387 -28.09 17.00 -15.62
C TYR A 387 -29.32 16.08 -15.59
N PHE A 388 -29.57 15.36 -14.49
CA PHE A 388 -30.75 14.50 -14.38
C PHE A 388 -32.05 15.31 -14.21
N GLU A 389 -32.04 16.44 -13.52
CA GLU A 389 -33.18 17.36 -13.45
C GLU A 389 -33.56 17.88 -14.84
N ASP A 390 -32.58 18.22 -15.68
CA ASP A 390 -32.81 18.66 -17.06
C ASP A 390 -33.37 17.55 -17.98
N ILE A 391 -33.10 16.26 -17.69
CA ILE A 391 -33.64 15.12 -18.45
C ILE A 391 -35.09 14.78 -18.04
N VAL A 392 -35.40 14.95 -16.76
CA VAL A 392 -36.70 14.56 -16.18
C VAL A 392 -37.74 15.69 -16.34
N SER A 393 -37.29 16.93 -16.55
CA SER A 393 -38.16 18.09 -16.84
C SER A 393 -38.59 18.11 -18.32
#